data_7e3f15681dd5d08dfdc68a70a3284869
#
_entry.id   7e3f15681dd5d08dfdc68a70a3284869
#
_cell.length_a   1.000
_cell.length_b   1.000
_cell.length_c   1.000
_cell.angle_alpha   90.00
_cell.angle_beta   90.00
_cell.angle_gamma   90.00
#
_symmetry.space_group_name_H-M   'P 1'
#
loop_
_entity.id
_entity.type
_entity.pdbx_description
1 polymer ?
#
loop_
_entity_poly.entity_id
_entity_poly.type
_entity_poly.pdbx_seq_one_letter_code
_entity_poly.pdbx_strand_id
1 'polypeptide(L)'
;MVGLASLVGVLTGPGQSIGVSVFRQHLSDGLHLSDSAIATAYLVGTLLSSTFQPRIGRWVDEVGVRRASTVFGAAFALTLAHMSLVRGAVWLAVGFFGIRLLGQGALSMTSTVSVMHWFERRRGFALGLKMTLTMGGISVVPVLLALAIDAWGWRIAWLAAAGVIAVTAVPVSWFGYVNRPADLGQRPDGGPTVADDQPEPQLPSITRAEALRSPAFWILSAVTATNALFGTGLLFHQTNLLGEVGYSNAQAAAMFLPQAAGAVAGGLTFGWLADRRVRRSLPAIVALVLAATMLLGGTATTFPTILLYSATLGIAMGSGGAVQGSLLPALFGVGHIGSISGTLGLIGVLASALGALTFSIGSTVFGSYRSASLWFAVLPLLIALLAAVFRRYFPANDRY
;
A
#
# COMPACT_ATOMS: atom_id res chain seq x y z
N MET A 1 11.51 -7.61 -14.42
CA MET A 1 11.05 -7.73 -13.00
C MET A 1 9.88 -6.83 -12.67
N VAL A 2 9.84 -5.52 -13.02
CA VAL A 2 8.71 -4.61 -12.71
C VAL A 2 7.37 -5.17 -13.19
N GLY A 3 7.28 -5.64 -14.43
CA GLY A 3 6.04 -6.23 -14.97
C GLY A 3 5.53 -7.44 -14.18
N LEU A 4 6.43 -8.38 -13.84
CA LEU A 4 6.07 -9.55 -13.02
C LEU A 4 5.62 -9.14 -11.61
N ALA A 5 6.31 -8.19 -10.99
CA ALA A 5 5.94 -7.64 -9.69
C ALA A 5 4.58 -6.93 -9.73
N SER A 6 4.32 -6.16 -10.80
CA SER A 6 3.02 -5.51 -11.00
C SER A 6 1.91 -6.54 -11.18
N LEU A 7 2.13 -7.59 -11.96
CA LEU A 7 1.17 -8.67 -12.17
C LEU A 7 0.82 -9.37 -10.85
N VAL A 8 1.85 -9.79 -10.07
CA VAL A 8 1.61 -10.38 -8.74
C VAL A 8 0.88 -9.39 -7.83
N GLY A 9 1.20 -8.09 -7.91
CA GLY A 9 0.48 -7.04 -7.21
C GLY A 9 -1.00 -6.96 -7.61
N VAL A 10 -1.34 -7.01 -8.89
CA VAL A 10 -2.73 -7.03 -9.39
C VAL A 10 -3.48 -8.26 -8.90
N LEU A 11 -2.82 -9.42 -8.91
CA LEU A 11 -3.40 -10.68 -8.45
C LEU A 11 -3.74 -10.68 -6.94
N THR A 12 -3.27 -9.71 -6.17
CA THR A 12 -3.74 -9.50 -4.78
C THR A 12 -5.14 -8.90 -4.69
N GLY A 13 -5.70 -8.41 -5.81
CA GLY A 13 -6.96 -7.67 -5.89
C GLY A 13 -8.14 -8.30 -5.14
N PRO A 14 -8.40 -9.61 -5.23
CA PRO A 14 -9.47 -10.26 -4.45
C PRO A 14 -9.29 -10.14 -2.93
N GLY A 15 -8.06 -9.97 -2.43
CA GLY A 15 -7.73 -9.74 -1.02
C GLY A 15 -7.70 -8.27 -0.60
N GLN A 16 -7.83 -7.35 -1.54
CA GLN A 16 -7.89 -5.90 -1.27
C GLN A 16 -9.31 -5.49 -0.84
N SER A 17 -9.41 -4.37 -0.12
CA SER A 17 -10.71 -3.85 0.34
C SER A 17 -11.70 -3.66 -0.79
N ILE A 18 -11.22 -3.17 -1.94
CA ILE A 18 -12.03 -2.93 -3.14
C ILE A 18 -12.54 -4.25 -3.77
N GLY A 19 -11.75 -5.33 -3.73
CA GLY A 19 -12.18 -6.66 -4.20
C GLY A 19 -13.20 -7.29 -3.27
N VAL A 20 -13.02 -7.15 -1.95
CA VAL A 20 -13.94 -7.68 -0.94
C VAL A 20 -15.29 -6.95 -0.98
N SER A 21 -15.29 -5.66 -1.28
CA SER A 21 -16.51 -4.81 -1.22
C SER A 21 -17.64 -5.31 -2.12
N VAL A 22 -17.34 -5.89 -3.28
CA VAL A 22 -18.36 -6.42 -4.20
C VAL A 22 -19.09 -7.67 -3.67
N PHE A 23 -18.50 -8.37 -2.71
CA PHE A 23 -19.11 -9.54 -2.08
C PHE A 23 -20.01 -9.19 -0.87
N ARG A 24 -19.90 -7.97 -0.33
CA ARG A 24 -20.52 -7.60 0.95
C ARG A 24 -22.01 -7.93 1.02
N GLN A 25 -22.78 -7.47 0.03
CA GLN A 25 -24.23 -7.72 -0.01
C GLN A 25 -24.53 -9.22 -0.10
N HIS A 26 -23.84 -9.94 -0.97
CA HIS A 26 -24.02 -11.38 -1.17
C HIS A 26 -23.63 -12.21 0.05
N LEU A 27 -22.62 -11.75 0.82
CA LEU A 27 -22.26 -12.37 2.10
C LEU A 27 -23.34 -12.11 3.17
N SER A 28 -23.92 -10.90 3.21
CA SER A 28 -25.02 -10.56 4.12
C SER A 28 -26.23 -11.46 3.86
N ASP A 29 -26.67 -11.51 2.61
CA ASP A 29 -27.86 -12.27 2.20
C ASP A 29 -27.62 -13.79 2.31
N GLY A 30 -26.48 -14.27 1.83
CA GLY A 30 -26.17 -15.71 1.78
C GLY A 30 -25.76 -16.35 3.11
N LEU A 31 -25.36 -15.56 4.10
CA LEU A 31 -24.98 -16.04 5.45
C LEU A 31 -25.96 -15.57 6.53
N HIS A 32 -26.97 -14.76 6.17
CA HIS A 32 -27.92 -14.14 7.10
C HIS A 32 -27.21 -13.34 8.22
N LEU A 33 -26.12 -12.64 7.86
CA LEU A 33 -25.34 -11.83 8.78
C LEU A 33 -25.68 -10.35 8.60
N SER A 34 -25.72 -9.61 9.71
CA SER A 34 -25.83 -8.17 9.65
C SER A 34 -24.59 -7.52 9.04
N ASP A 35 -24.74 -6.37 8.42
CA ASP A 35 -23.63 -5.56 7.90
C ASP A 35 -22.57 -5.27 8.97
N SER A 36 -23.00 -5.03 10.21
CA SER A 36 -22.11 -4.83 11.35
C SER A 36 -21.29 -6.07 11.70
N ALA A 37 -21.88 -7.26 11.61
CA ALA A 37 -21.16 -8.52 11.85
C ALA A 37 -20.08 -8.75 10.77
N ILE A 38 -20.41 -8.48 9.50
CA ILE A 38 -19.44 -8.58 8.39
C ILE A 38 -18.32 -7.56 8.55
N ALA A 39 -18.65 -6.30 8.85
CA ALA A 39 -17.69 -5.25 9.08
C ALA A 39 -16.76 -5.57 10.27
N THR A 40 -17.31 -6.12 11.34
CA THR A 40 -16.52 -6.54 12.53
C THR A 40 -15.59 -7.70 12.17
N ALA A 41 -16.08 -8.72 11.45
CA ALA A 41 -15.25 -9.83 11.00
C ALA A 41 -14.10 -9.35 10.10
N TYR A 42 -14.38 -8.40 9.19
CA TYR A 42 -13.37 -7.78 8.34
C TYR A 42 -12.34 -6.97 9.13
N LEU A 43 -12.79 -6.15 10.07
CA LEU A 43 -11.91 -5.35 10.94
C LEU A 43 -10.99 -6.25 11.75
N VAL A 44 -11.55 -7.24 12.46
CA VAL A 44 -10.78 -8.19 13.27
C VAL A 44 -9.77 -8.94 12.41
N GLY A 45 -10.20 -9.48 11.27
CA GLY A 45 -9.31 -10.16 10.33
C GLY A 45 -8.17 -9.27 9.83
N THR A 46 -8.47 -8.01 9.51
CA THR A 46 -7.47 -7.04 9.04
C THR A 46 -6.48 -6.65 10.14
N LEU A 47 -6.95 -6.32 11.34
CA LEU A 47 -6.07 -5.94 12.45
C LEU A 47 -5.19 -7.13 12.86
N LEU A 48 -5.77 -8.31 13.00
CA LEU A 48 -5.02 -9.51 13.35
C LEU A 48 -3.97 -9.85 12.27
N SER A 49 -4.32 -9.79 10.99
CA SER A 49 -3.37 -10.03 9.89
C SER A 49 -2.17 -9.08 9.90
N SER A 50 -2.40 -7.82 10.28
CA SER A 50 -1.33 -6.81 10.32
C SER A 50 -0.25 -7.14 11.33
N THR A 51 -0.57 -7.78 12.45
CA THR A 51 0.39 -8.16 13.49
C THR A 51 1.40 -9.21 13.01
N PHE A 52 1.08 -9.95 11.97
CA PHE A 52 1.97 -10.94 11.36
C PHE A 52 2.91 -10.36 10.31
N GLN A 53 2.67 -9.14 9.82
CA GLN A 53 3.47 -8.51 8.76
C GLN A 53 5.00 -8.54 9.02
N PRO A 54 5.50 -8.23 10.23
CA PRO A 54 6.94 -8.28 10.49
C PRO A 54 7.53 -9.71 10.45
N ARG A 55 6.71 -10.72 10.82
CA ARG A 55 7.11 -12.13 10.75
C ARG A 55 7.16 -12.64 9.33
N ILE A 56 6.15 -12.27 8.52
CA ILE A 56 6.11 -12.53 7.07
C ILE A 56 7.34 -11.91 6.40
N GLY A 57 7.64 -10.65 6.70
CA GLY A 57 8.80 -9.96 6.15
C GLY A 57 10.11 -10.66 6.48
N ARG A 58 10.28 -11.12 7.73
CA ARG A 58 11.45 -11.91 8.13
C ARG A 58 11.56 -13.20 7.32
N TRP A 59 10.45 -13.92 7.19
CA TRP A 59 10.44 -15.14 6.39
C TRP A 59 10.78 -14.90 4.92
N VAL A 60 10.34 -13.78 4.33
CA VAL A 60 10.73 -13.35 2.98
C VAL A 60 12.24 -13.11 2.90
N ASP A 61 12.82 -12.46 3.92
CA ASP A 61 14.27 -12.19 3.98
C ASP A 61 15.08 -13.51 4.05
N GLU A 62 14.59 -14.51 4.80
CA GLU A 62 15.26 -15.79 5.01
C GLU A 62 15.18 -16.75 3.79
N VAL A 63 13.98 -16.91 3.21
CA VAL A 63 13.76 -17.91 2.14
C VAL A 63 13.87 -17.35 0.73
N GLY A 64 13.89 -16.01 0.61
CA GLY A 64 13.90 -15.29 -0.65
C GLY A 64 12.52 -15.09 -1.28
N VAL A 65 12.43 -14.08 -2.15
CA VAL A 65 11.17 -13.60 -2.76
C VAL A 65 10.48 -14.69 -3.58
N ARG A 66 11.24 -15.48 -4.35
CA ARG A 66 10.71 -16.53 -5.22
C ARG A 66 9.92 -17.59 -4.44
N ARG A 67 10.55 -18.21 -3.44
CA ARG A 67 9.91 -19.25 -2.62
C ARG A 67 8.77 -18.68 -1.79
N ALA A 68 9.00 -17.54 -1.15
CA ALA A 68 7.98 -16.87 -0.32
C ALA A 68 6.74 -16.53 -1.13
N SER A 69 6.88 -15.88 -2.29
CA SER A 69 5.75 -15.50 -3.15
C SER A 69 4.97 -16.72 -3.66
N THR A 70 5.67 -17.81 -4.01
CA THR A 70 5.03 -19.05 -4.45
C THR A 70 4.16 -19.67 -3.34
N VAL A 71 4.71 -19.80 -2.13
CA VAL A 71 3.98 -20.36 -0.98
C VAL A 71 2.81 -19.47 -0.59
N PHE A 72 3.02 -18.14 -0.56
CA PHE A 72 1.93 -17.19 -0.27
C PHE A 72 0.87 -17.20 -1.36
N GLY A 73 1.24 -17.35 -2.64
CA GLY A 73 0.30 -17.49 -3.75
C GLY A 73 -0.58 -18.73 -3.61
N ALA A 74 0.02 -19.88 -3.31
CA ALA A 74 -0.69 -21.13 -3.07
C ALA A 74 -1.63 -21.03 -1.84
N ALA A 75 -1.11 -20.50 -0.72
CA ALA A 75 -1.90 -20.31 0.49
C ALA A 75 -3.05 -19.30 0.26
N PHE A 76 -2.82 -18.25 -0.53
CA PHE A 76 -3.85 -17.28 -0.89
C PHE A 76 -4.95 -17.90 -1.75
N ALA A 77 -4.60 -18.74 -2.74
CA ALA A 77 -5.57 -19.49 -3.52
C ALA A 77 -6.43 -20.41 -2.64
N LEU A 78 -5.80 -21.13 -1.69
CA LEU A 78 -6.51 -21.95 -0.71
C LEU A 78 -7.46 -21.12 0.18
N THR A 79 -7.03 -19.94 0.58
CA THR A 79 -7.87 -19.02 1.37
C THR A 79 -9.05 -18.49 0.57
N LEU A 80 -8.87 -18.16 -0.72
CA LEU A 80 -9.97 -17.79 -1.60
C LEU A 80 -10.97 -18.95 -1.80
N ALA A 81 -10.46 -20.19 -1.94
CA ALA A 81 -11.30 -21.37 -1.97
C ALA A 81 -12.06 -21.57 -0.65
N HIS A 82 -11.41 -21.32 0.52
CA HIS A 82 -12.08 -21.31 1.82
C HIS A 82 -13.23 -20.29 1.87
N MET A 83 -13.07 -19.10 1.28
CA MET A 83 -14.13 -18.08 1.22
C MET A 83 -15.40 -18.58 0.54
N SER A 84 -15.31 -19.51 -0.40
CA SER A 84 -16.48 -20.14 -1.04
C SER A 84 -17.26 -21.06 -0.10
N LEU A 85 -16.60 -21.58 0.95
CA LEU A 85 -17.15 -22.56 1.89
C LEU A 85 -17.66 -21.91 3.19
N VAL A 86 -17.55 -20.61 3.34
CA VAL A 86 -17.93 -19.88 4.56
C VAL A 86 -19.40 -20.06 4.86
N ARG A 87 -19.73 -20.36 6.14
CA ARG A 87 -21.10 -20.64 6.62
C ARG A 87 -21.55 -19.73 7.77
N GLY A 88 -20.70 -18.84 8.29
CA GLY A 88 -21.05 -17.97 9.41
C GLY A 88 -19.93 -16.99 9.76
N ALA A 89 -20.16 -16.13 10.76
CA ALA A 89 -19.30 -15.01 11.09
C ALA A 89 -17.86 -15.39 11.46
N VAL A 90 -17.66 -16.48 12.22
CA VAL A 90 -16.32 -16.94 12.63
C VAL A 90 -15.52 -17.43 11.42
N TRP A 91 -16.15 -18.25 10.57
CA TRP A 91 -15.52 -18.72 9.33
C TRP A 91 -15.17 -17.56 8.39
N LEU A 92 -16.05 -16.57 8.34
CA LEU A 92 -15.84 -15.35 7.56
C LEU A 92 -14.65 -14.53 8.12
N ALA A 93 -14.54 -14.41 9.44
CA ALA A 93 -13.39 -13.72 10.06
C ALA A 93 -12.06 -14.44 9.78
N VAL A 94 -12.04 -15.77 9.82
CA VAL A 94 -10.86 -16.57 9.43
C VAL A 94 -10.52 -16.35 7.94
N GLY A 95 -11.52 -16.35 7.08
CA GLY A 95 -11.33 -16.05 5.66
C GLY A 95 -10.79 -14.64 5.44
N PHE A 96 -11.36 -13.62 6.08
CA PHE A 96 -10.85 -12.25 6.00
C PHE A 96 -9.42 -12.12 6.55
N PHE A 97 -9.11 -12.76 7.66
CA PHE A 97 -7.73 -12.83 8.16
C PHE A 97 -6.79 -13.37 7.08
N GLY A 98 -7.13 -14.51 6.46
CA GLY A 98 -6.28 -15.14 5.45
C GLY A 98 -6.10 -14.30 4.19
N ILE A 99 -7.18 -13.74 3.61
CA ILE A 99 -7.08 -12.92 2.40
C ILE A 99 -6.33 -11.60 2.65
N ARG A 100 -6.48 -11.03 3.85
CA ARG A 100 -5.73 -9.81 4.25
C ARG A 100 -4.26 -10.10 4.49
N LEU A 101 -3.97 -11.21 5.18
CA LEU A 101 -2.60 -11.64 5.46
C LEU A 101 -1.83 -11.98 4.18
N LEU A 102 -2.42 -12.82 3.35
CA LEU A 102 -1.73 -13.42 2.19
C LEU A 102 -1.81 -12.56 0.94
N GLY A 103 -2.99 -12.03 0.63
CA GLY A 103 -3.21 -11.17 -0.53
C GLY A 103 -2.63 -9.77 -0.32
N GLN A 104 -3.25 -8.97 0.53
CA GLN A 104 -2.82 -7.59 0.74
C GLN A 104 -1.47 -7.49 1.44
N GLY A 105 -1.19 -8.37 2.39
CA GLY A 105 0.06 -8.34 3.16
C GLY A 105 1.21 -9.00 2.42
N ALA A 106 1.26 -10.31 2.42
CA ALA A 106 2.43 -11.09 2.02
C ALA A 106 2.77 -10.97 0.52
N LEU A 107 1.81 -11.18 -0.38
CA LEU A 107 2.04 -11.07 -1.81
C LEU A 107 2.35 -9.63 -2.25
N SER A 108 1.65 -8.63 -1.72
CA SER A 108 1.99 -7.22 -1.99
C SER A 108 3.40 -6.88 -1.52
N MET A 109 3.81 -7.40 -0.36
CA MET A 109 5.17 -7.23 0.18
C MET A 109 6.21 -7.88 -0.72
N THR A 110 6.05 -9.16 -1.08
CA THR A 110 7.00 -9.86 -1.96
C THR A 110 7.13 -9.19 -3.31
N SER A 111 6.01 -8.73 -3.88
CA SER A 111 5.97 -7.95 -5.12
C SER A 111 6.79 -6.66 -5.02
N THR A 112 6.75 -5.95 -3.89
CA THR A 112 7.50 -4.72 -3.68
C THR A 112 8.98 -4.99 -3.38
N VAL A 113 9.27 -5.97 -2.52
CA VAL A 113 10.64 -6.37 -2.16
C VAL A 113 11.41 -6.89 -3.38
N SER A 114 10.73 -7.60 -4.30
CA SER A 114 11.37 -8.05 -5.55
C SER A 114 11.93 -6.88 -6.37
N VAL A 115 11.18 -5.78 -6.48
CA VAL A 115 11.68 -4.58 -7.19
C VAL A 115 12.82 -3.91 -6.43
N MET A 116 12.76 -3.89 -5.09
CA MET A 116 13.82 -3.30 -4.26
C MET A 116 15.17 -4.01 -4.44
N HIS A 117 15.17 -5.32 -4.69
CA HIS A 117 16.39 -6.11 -4.94
C HIS A 117 16.95 -5.93 -6.35
N TRP A 118 16.08 -5.69 -7.33
CA TRP A 118 16.46 -5.63 -8.75
C TRP A 118 16.88 -4.25 -9.23
N PHE A 119 16.53 -3.20 -8.50
CA PHE A 119 16.82 -1.81 -8.87
C PHE A 119 17.55 -1.09 -7.73
N GLU A 120 18.58 -0.33 -8.09
CA GLU A 120 19.35 0.50 -7.16
C GLU A 120 19.29 1.96 -7.57
N ARG A 121 19.75 2.31 -8.77
CA ARG A 121 19.78 3.69 -9.28
C ARG A 121 18.40 4.23 -9.62
N ARG A 122 17.53 3.38 -10.23
CA ARG A 122 16.17 3.72 -10.67
C ARG A 122 15.09 3.08 -9.79
N ARG A 123 15.40 2.75 -8.55
CA ARG A 123 14.49 2.05 -7.64
C ARG A 123 13.20 2.81 -7.39
N GLY A 124 13.27 4.12 -7.19
CA GLY A 124 12.10 4.96 -6.96
C GLY A 124 11.17 4.98 -8.16
N PHE A 125 11.70 5.19 -9.36
CA PHE A 125 10.92 5.16 -10.59
C PHE A 125 10.31 3.78 -10.85
N ALA A 126 11.09 2.71 -10.66
CA ALA A 126 10.63 1.33 -10.84
C ALA A 126 9.47 0.98 -9.89
N LEU A 127 9.55 1.43 -8.63
CA LEU A 127 8.48 1.26 -7.65
C LEU A 127 7.26 2.13 -7.95
N GLY A 128 7.45 3.37 -8.38
CA GLY A 128 6.38 4.25 -8.84
C GLY A 128 5.62 3.62 -10.01
N LEU A 129 6.34 3.13 -11.03
CA LEU A 129 5.75 2.43 -12.18
C LEU A 129 5.03 1.14 -11.76
N LYS A 130 5.66 0.32 -10.90
CA LYS A 130 5.03 -0.88 -10.33
C LYS A 130 3.72 -0.54 -9.62
N MET A 131 3.71 0.50 -8.78
CA MET A 131 2.51 0.92 -8.06
C MET A 131 1.40 1.38 -9.01
N THR A 132 1.74 2.17 -10.02
CA THR A 132 0.80 2.64 -11.05
C THR A 132 0.16 1.46 -11.79
N LEU A 133 0.96 0.52 -12.27
CA LEU A 133 0.47 -0.67 -12.98
C LEU A 133 -0.38 -1.56 -12.06
N THR A 134 0.06 -1.72 -10.80
CA THR A 134 -0.69 -2.50 -9.80
C THR A 134 -2.05 -1.86 -9.50
N MET A 135 -2.11 -0.55 -9.24
CA MET A 135 -3.36 0.14 -8.94
C MET A 135 -4.32 0.15 -10.14
N GLY A 136 -3.80 0.40 -11.33
CA GLY A 136 -4.58 0.31 -12.57
C GLY A 136 -5.19 -1.08 -12.77
N GLY A 137 -4.40 -2.14 -12.57
CA GLY A 137 -4.90 -3.50 -12.67
C GLY A 137 -5.88 -3.89 -11.56
N ILE A 138 -5.60 -3.50 -10.31
CA ILE A 138 -6.50 -3.76 -9.17
C ILE A 138 -7.88 -3.10 -9.37
N SER A 139 -7.97 -1.94 -10.02
CA SER A 139 -9.24 -1.26 -10.25
C SER A 139 -10.17 -2.01 -11.21
N VAL A 140 -9.64 -2.92 -12.02
CA VAL A 140 -10.43 -3.80 -12.91
C VAL A 140 -10.97 -5.02 -12.18
N VAL A 141 -10.30 -5.48 -11.12
CA VAL A 141 -10.63 -6.72 -10.39
C VAL A 141 -12.08 -6.73 -9.87
N PRO A 142 -12.62 -5.66 -9.24
CA PRO A 142 -14.01 -5.64 -8.78
C PRO A 142 -15.03 -5.86 -9.91
N VAL A 143 -14.76 -5.33 -11.09
CA VAL A 143 -15.62 -5.50 -12.27
C VAL A 143 -15.65 -6.98 -12.68
N LEU A 144 -14.48 -7.62 -12.77
CA LEU A 144 -14.40 -9.04 -13.11
C LEU A 144 -15.06 -9.93 -12.05
N LEU A 145 -14.88 -9.59 -10.76
CA LEU A 145 -15.52 -10.30 -9.66
C LEU A 145 -17.05 -10.12 -9.68
N ALA A 146 -17.54 -8.90 -9.94
CA ALA A 146 -18.99 -8.64 -10.06
C ALA A 146 -19.61 -9.46 -11.20
N LEU A 147 -19.00 -9.45 -12.39
CA LEU A 147 -19.43 -10.27 -13.52
C LEU A 147 -19.45 -11.77 -13.19
N ALA A 148 -18.44 -12.25 -12.46
CA ALA A 148 -18.40 -13.65 -12.02
C ALA A 148 -19.47 -13.97 -10.98
N ILE A 149 -19.79 -13.03 -10.08
CA ILE A 149 -20.87 -13.16 -9.10
C ILE A 149 -22.23 -13.23 -9.81
N ASP A 150 -22.47 -12.34 -10.76
CA ASP A 150 -23.72 -12.28 -11.52
C ASP A 150 -23.93 -13.56 -12.35
N ALA A 151 -22.85 -14.09 -12.95
CA ALA A 151 -22.93 -15.27 -13.80
C ALA A 151 -23.05 -16.59 -13.02
N TRP A 152 -22.33 -16.72 -11.88
CA TRP A 152 -22.15 -18.02 -11.21
C TRP A 152 -22.46 -17.99 -9.72
N GLY A 153 -22.80 -16.85 -9.18
CA GLY A 153 -22.98 -16.64 -7.74
C GLY A 153 -21.65 -16.47 -6.99
N TRP A 154 -21.74 -15.86 -5.82
CA TRP A 154 -20.58 -15.42 -5.04
C TRP A 154 -19.63 -16.57 -4.60
N ARG A 155 -20.15 -17.77 -4.36
CA ARG A 155 -19.34 -18.93 -3.94
C ARG A 155 -18.42 -19.39 -5.08
N ILE A 156 -18.98 -19.51 -6.29
CA ILE A 156 -18.22 -19.93 -7.47
C ILE A 156 -17.28 -18.79 -7.90
N ALA A 157 -17.65 -17.53 -7.75
CA ALA A 157 -16.76 -16.40 -8.01
C ALA A 157 -15.50 -16.45 -7.13
N TRP A 158 -15.61 -16.82 -5.85
CA TRP A 158 -14.43 -17.06 -5.00
C TRP A 158 -13.59 -18.24 -5.47
N LEU A 159 -14.20 -19.35 -5.89
CA LEU A 159 -13.48 -20.50 -6.46
C LEU A 159 -12.80 -20.15 -7.77
N ALA A 160 -13.44 -19.39 -8.64
CA ALA A 160 -12.83 -18.91 -9.88
C ALA A 160 -11.63 -18.01 -9.61
N ALA A 161 -11.75 -17.07 -8.65
CA ALA A 161 -10.62 -16.26 -8.21
C ALA A 161 -9.49 -17.13 -7.63
N ALA A 162 -9.80 -18.15 -6.83
CA ALA A 162 -8.81 -19.10 -6.32
C ALA A 162 -8.08 -19.84 -7.45
N GLY A 163 -8.82 -20.30 -8.46
CA GLY A 163 -8.27 -20.96 -9.66
C GLY A 163 -7.33 -20.03 -10.43
N VAL A 164 -7.76 -18.78 -10.68
CA VAL A 164 -6.93 -17.77 -11.35
C VAL A 164 -5.63 -17.54 -10.59
N ILE A 165 -5.68 -17.37 -9.26
CA ILE A 165 -4.47 -17.19 -8.45
C ILE A 165 -3.57 -18.43 -8.51
N ALA A 166 -4.14 -19.63 -8.40
CA ALA A 166 -3.37 -20.87 -8.44
C ALA A 166 -2.64 -21.06 -9.78
N VAL A 167 -3.28 -20.79 -10.91
CA VAL A 167 -2.71 -21.00 -12.23
C VAL A 167 -1.88 -19.83 -12.76
N THR A 168 -1.94 -18.67 -12.11
CA THR A 168 -1.17 -17.48 -12.53
C THR A 168 -0.13 -17.08 -11.49
N ALA A 169 -0.54 -16.72 -10.26
CA ALA A 169 0.39 -16.21 -9.25
C ALA A 169 1.45 -17.22 -8.84
N VAL A 170 1.06 -18.51 -8.71
CA VAL A 170 1.99 -19.58 -8.31
C VAL A 170 3.05 -19.83 -9.40
N PRO A 171 2.70 -20.08 -10.69
CA PRO A 171 3.69 -20.24 -11.74
C PRO A 171 4.52 -18.96 -11.98
N VAL A 172 3.91 -17.79 -11.99
CA VAL A 172 4.64 -16.52 -12.16
C VAL A 172 5.67 -16.33 -11.05
N SER A 173 5.31 -16.67 -9.80
CA SER A 173 6.23 -16.56 -8.67
C SER A 173 7.35 -17.61 -8.77
N TRP A 174 7.04 -18.83 -9.18
CA TRP A 174 8.03 -19.91 -9.23
C TRP A 174 8.98 -19.81 -10.42
N PHE A 175 8.47 -19.52 -11.59
CA PHE A 175 9.28 -19.50 -12.84
C PHE A 175 9.75 -18.08 -13.19
N GLY A 176 8.98 -17.04 -12.83
CA GLY A 176 9.27 -15.67 -13.22
C GLY A 176 10.12 -14.90 -12.19
N TYR A 177 10.02 -15.20 -10.91
CA TYR A 177 10.81 -14.52 -9.89
C TYR A 177 12.19 -15.14 -9.74
N VAL A 178 13.19 -14.26 -9.68
CA VAL A 178 14.56 -14.57 -9.26
C VAL A 178 14.87 -13.70 -8.04
N ASN A 179 15.50 -14.28 -7.03
CA ASN A 179 15.68 -13.59 -5.74
C ASN A 179 16.53 -12.33 -5.90
N ARG A 180 17.66 -12.45 -6.58
CA ARG A 180 18.62 -11.35 -6.80
C ARG A 180 19.15 -11.36 -8.22
N PRO A 181 19.51 -10.20 -8.80
CA PRO A 181 20.17 -10.14 -10.12
C PRO A 181 21.44 -10.99 -10.17
N ALA A 182 22.20 -11.05 -9.08
CA ALA A 182 23.42 -11.84 -8.95
C ALA A 182 23.19 -13.34 -9.22
N ASP A 183 22.01 -13.89 -8.94
CA ASP A 183 21.65 -15.28 -9.20
C ASP A 183 21.63 -15.59 -10.73
N LEU A 184 21.58 -14.55 -11.57
CA LEU A 184 21.66 -14.61 -13.03
C LEU A 184 22.98 -14.02 -13.58
N GLY A 185 23.98 -13.76 -12.71
CA GLY A 185 25.20 -13.09 -13.12
C GLY A 185 24.99 -11.64 -13.58
N GLN A 186 23.96 -10.96 -13.09
CA GLN A 186 23.63 -9.57 -13.43
C GLN A 186 23.81 -8.67 -12.23
N ARG A 187 24.07 -7.37 -12.49
CA ARG A 187 24.00 -6.33 -11.48
C ARG A 187 22.60 -5.71 -11.42
N PRO A 188 22.24 -5.06 -10.29
CA PRO A 188 21.05 -4.23 -10.25
C PRO A 188 21.01 -3.24 -11.43
N ASP A 189 19.80 -2.90 -11.89
CA ASP A 189 19.55 -2.04 -13.06
C ASP A 189 20.00 -2.63 -14.43
N GLY A 190 20.37 -3.92 -14.49
CA GLY A 190 20.73 -4.61 -15.73
C GLY A 190 22.12 -4.29 -16.27
N GLY A 191 23.03 -3.79 -15.43
CA GLY A 191 24.42 -3.58 -15.81
C GLY A 191 25.13 -4.91 -16.12
N PRO A 192 26.08 -4.94 -17.11
CA PRO A 192 26.90 -6.12 -17.36
C PRO A 192 27.76 -6.42 -16.13
N THR A 193 27.97 -7.70 -15.86
CA THR A 193 29.01 -8.14 -14.93
C THR A 193 30.36 -7.76 -15.48
N VAL A 194 31.00 -6.76 -14.91
CA VAL A 194 32.43 -6.56 -15.16
C VAL A 194 33.13 -7.65 -14.38
N ALA A 195 34.00 -8.37 -15.05
CA ALA A 195 34.88 -9.40 -14.48
C ALA A 195 36.00 -8.77 -13.63
N ASP A 196 35.68 -7.77 -12.84
CA ASP A 196 36.64 -7.09 -11.99
C ASP A 196 36.37 -7.50 -10.54
N ASP A 197 37.35 -8.18 -9.95
CA ASP A 197 37.38 -8.81 -8.63
C ASP A 197 37.28 -7.83 -7.43
N GLN A 198 36.71 -6.66 -7.62
CA GLN A 198 36.43 -5.78 -6.49
C GLN A 198 35.09 -6.14 -5.88
N PRO A 199 35.05 -6.63 -4.63
CA PRO A 199 33.81 -6.82 -3.91
C PRO A 199 33.08 -5.47 -3.86
N GLU A 200 31.89 -5.41 -4.49
CA GLU A 200 31.04 -4.22 -4.32
C GLU A 200 30.92 -3.90 -2.82
N PRO A 201 31.06 -2.63 -2.42
CA PRO A 201 30.78 -2.25 -1.04
C PRO A 201 29.34 -2.64 -0.73
N GLN A 202 29.15 -3.78 -0.08
CA GLN A 202 27.86 -4.19 0.41
C GLN A 202 27.40 -3.10 1.37
N LEU A 203 26.34 -2.39 1.01
CA LEU A 203 25.69 -1.49 1.94
C LEU A 203 25.42 -2.27 3.22
N PRO A 204 25.81 -1.76 4.39
CA PRO A 204 25.65 -2.48 5.65
C PRO A 204 24.18 -2.86 5.80
N SER A 205 23.91 -4.15 5.88
CA SER A 205 22.56 -4.68 6.06
C SER A 205 22.19 -4.55 7.53
N ILE A 206 21.41 -3.53 7.85
CA ILE A 206 20.96 -3.23 9.22
C ILE A 206 19.81 -4.16 9.58
N THR A 207 19.88 -4.76 10.75
CA THR A 207 18.82 -5.63 11.28
C THR A 207 17.57 -4.82 11.63
N ARG A 208 16.41 -5.50 11.72
CA ARG A 208 15.16 -4.85 12.18
C ARG A 208 15.32 -4.20 13.56
N ALA A 209 16.04 -4.85 14.48
CA ALA A 209 16.23 -4.32 15.83
C ALA A 209 17.03 -3.01 15.83
N GLU A 210 18.05 -2.91 14.99
CA GLU A 210 18.84 -1.69 14.79
C GLU A 210 18.04 -0.62 14.08
N ALA A 211 17.26 -0.98 13.06
CA ALA A 211 16.39 -0.04 12.36
C ALA A 211 15.39 0.62 13.31
N LEU A 212 14.77 -0.14 14.23
CA LEU A 212 13.85 0.38 15.25
C LEU A 212 14.51 1.33 16.25
N ARG A 213 15.83 1.35 16.37
CA ARG A 213 16.58 2.31 17.19
C ARG A 213 16.95 3.57 16.42
N SER A 214 16.75 3.58 15.09
CA SER A 214 17.09 4.72 14.24
C SER A 214 15.99 5.78 14.24
N PRO A 215 16.31 7.07 14.45
CA PRO A 215 15.35 8.16 14.29
C PRO A 215 14.75 8.22 12.87
N ALA A 216 15.52 7.87 11.84
CA ALA A 216 15.04 7.85 10.46
C ALA A 216 13.87 6.87 10.26
N PHE A 217 13.91 5.70 10.91
CA PHE A 217 12.80 4.74 10.87
C PHE A 217 11.51 5.35 11.44
N TRP A 218 11.58 6.01 12.58
CA TRP A 218 10.40 6.58 13.24
C TRP A 218 9.84 7.80 12.52
N ILE A 219 10.70 8.62 11.88
CA ILE A 219 10.24 9.71 11.02
C ILE A 219 9.50 9.14 9.80
N LEU A 220 10.07 8.14 9.15
CA LEU A 220 9.43 7.49 7.99
C LEU A 220 8.13 6.79 8.41
N SER A 221 8.11 6.17 9.59
CA SER A 221 6.91 5.57 10.19
C SER A 221 5.82 6.62 10.48
N ALA A 222 6.19 7.78 11.01
CA ALA A 222 5.26 8.87 11.27
C ALA A 222 4.65 9.42 9.97
N VAL A 223 5.47 9.63 8.93
CA VAL A 223 4.98 10.06 7.60
C VAL A 223 4.02 9.00 7.03
N THR A 224 4.37 7.72 7.13
CA THR A 224 3.54 6.62 6.65
C THR A 224 2.22 6.52 7.42
N ALA A 225 2.28 6.55 8.74
CA ALA A 225 1.11 6.47 9.60
C ALA A 225 0.16 7.64 9.36
N THR A 226 0.69 8.85 9.26
CA THR A 226 -0.11 10.06 9.04
C THR A 226 -0.77 10.03 7.66
N ASN A 227 -0.03 9.61 6.62
CA ASN A 227 -0.58 9.47 5.28
C ASN A 227 -1.68 8.38 5.22
N ALA A 228 -1.47 7.25 5.89
CA ALA A 228 -2.46 6.17 5.96
C ALA A 228 -3.70 6.59 6.77
N LEU A 229 -3.51 7.24 7.92
CA LEU A 229 -4.58 7.73 8.79
C LEU A 229 -5.48 8.72 8.05
N PHE A 230 -4.90 9.83 7.61
CA PHE A 230 -5.67 10.92 7.03
C PHE A 230 -6.07 10.66 5.59
N GLY A 231 -5.24 9.97 4.80
CA GLY A 231 -5.62 9.54 3.46
C GLY A 231 -6.86 8.64 3.48
N THR A 232 -6.90 7.64 4.37
CA THR A 232 -8.08 6.78 4.52
C THR A 232 -9.29 7.55 5.07
N GLY A 233 -9.08 8.44 6.05
CA GLY A 233 -10.15 9.26 6.62
C GLY A 233 -10.79 10.18 5.59
N LEU A 234 -9.99 10.90 4.79
CA LEU A 234 -10.47 11.77 3.71
C LEU A 234 -11.19 10.99 2.61
N LEU A 235 -10.66 9.82 2.22
CA LEU A 235 -11.32 8.94 1.25
C LEU A 235 -12.68 8.47 1.73
N PHE A 236 -12.74 8.01 2.97
CA PHE A 236 -13.97 7.44 3.54
C PHE A 236 -15.07 8.50 3.68
N HIS A 237 -14.70 9.72 4.06
CA HIS A 237 -15.64 10.82 4.29
C HIS A 237 -15.70 11.82 3.13
N GLN A 238 -15.17 11.49 1.95
CA GLN A 238 -15.13 12.41 0.81
C GLN A 238 -16.50 12.95 0.42
N THR A 239 -17.52 12.09 0.39
CA THR A 239 -18.89 12.50 0.07
C THR A 239 -19.46 13.45 1.12
N ASN A 240 -19.19 13.21 2.40
CA ASN A 240 -19.62 14.07 3.49
C ASN A 240 -18.92 15.43 3.41
N LEU A 241 -17.59 15.43 3.26
CA LEU A 241 -16.77 16.64 3.19
C LEU A 241 -17.17 17.53 2.01
N LEU A 242 -17.40 16.94 0.82
CA LEU A 242 -17.83 17.67 -0.37
C LEU A 242 -19.32 18.02 -0.33
N GLY A 243 -20.14 17.23 0.36
CA GLY A 243 -21.55 17.53 0.63
C GLY A 243 -21.74 18.82 1.43
N GLU A 244 -20.81 19.15 2.35
CA GLU A 244 -20.82 20.41 3.11
C GLU A 244 -20.67 21.67 2.21
N VAL A 245 -20.21 21.52 0.98
CA VAL A 245 -20.11 22.59 -0.04
C VAL A 245 -21.11 22.43 -1.18
N GLY A 246 -22.14 21.59 -0.99
CA GLY A 246 -23.25 21.46 -1.92
C GLY A 246 -23.06 20.45 -3.04
N TYR A 247 -22.00 19.62 -3.00
CA TYR A 247 -21.81 18.57 -4.00
C TYR A 247 -22.74 17.39 -3.73
N SER A 248 -23.40 16.91 -4.78
CA SER A 248 -24.15 15.65 -4.72
C SER A 248 -23.20 14.44 -4.55
N ASN A 249 -23.73 13.31 -4.08
CA ASN A 249 -22.94 12.08 -3.97
C ASN A 249 -22.30 11.66 -5.30
N ALA A 250 -22.98 11.86 -6.42
CA ALA A 250 -22.45 11.54 -7.75
C ALA A 250 -21.28 12.48 -8.14
N GLN A 251 -21.41 13.78 -7.86
CA GLN A 251 -20.34 14.75 -8.09
C GLN A 251 -19.13 14.50 -7.20
N ALA A 252 -19.36 14.18 -5.92
CA ALA A 252 -18.29 13.82 -4.99
C ALA A 252 -17.59 12.51 -5.41
N ALA A 253 -18.34 11.54 -5.93
CA ALA A 253 -17.78 10.31 -6.47
C ALA A 253 -16.96 10.56 -7.76
N ALA A 254 -17.36 11.49 -8.62
CA ALA A 254 -16.60 11.84 -9.81
C ALA A 254 -15.19 12.40 -9.48
N MET A 255 -15.00 12.95 -8.27
CA MET A 255 -13.72 13.46 -7.80
C MET A 255 -12.69 12.33 -7.50
N PHE A 256 -13.08 11.08 -7.50
CA PHE A 256 -12.12 9.95 -7.49
C PHE A 256 -11.29 9.85 -8.79
N LEU A 257 -11.78 10.38 -9.93
CA LEU A 257 -11.03 10.39 -11.19
C LEU A 257 -9.76 11.26 -11.14
N PRO A 258 -9.85 12.57 -10.79
CA PRO A 258 -8.65 13.39 -10.63
C PRO A 258 -7.74 12.90 -9.51
N GLN A 259 -8.30 12.26 -8.49
CA GLN A 259 -7.52 11.62 -7.44
C GLN A 259 -6.72 10.42 -7.95
N ALA A 260 -7.31 9.55 -8.78
CA ALA A 260 -6.59 8.44 -9.40
C ALA A 260 -5.46 8.96 -10.31
N ALA A 261 -5.72 9.99 -11.12
CA ALA A 261 -4.68 10.64 -11.92
C ALA A 261 -3.56 11.24 -11.05
N GLY A 262 -3.93 11.89 -9.94
CA GLY A 262 -2.99 12.40 -8.94
C GLY A 262 -2.13 11.30 -8.31
N ALA A 263 -2.72 10.14 -8.00
CA ALA A 263 -1.98 9.01 -7.43
C ALA A 263 -0.93 8.45 -8.39
N VAL A 264 -1.26 8.34 -9.67
CA VAL A 264 -0.32 7.96 -10.73
C VAL A 264 0.80 8.99 -10.84
N ALA A 265 0.45 10.26 -10.97
CA ALA A 265 1.42 11.36 -11.07
C ALA A 265 2.34 11.42 -9.84
N GLY A 266 1.77 11.30 -8.63
CA GLY A 266 2.50 11.27 -7.37
C GLY A 266 3.47 10.09 -7.29
N GLY A 267 3.02 8.89 -7.61
CA GLY A 267 3.87 7.69 -7.60
C GLY A 267 5.07 7.81 -8.54
N LEU A 268 4.86 8.26 -9.78
CA LEU A 268 5.92 8.42 -10.76
C LEU A 268 6.86 9.59 -10.43
N THR A 269 6.31 10.76 -10.08
CA THR A 269 7.09 11.96 -9.80
C THR A 269 7.94 11.78 -8.54
N PHE A 270 7.34 11.29 -7.44
CA PHE A 270 8.08 11.10 -6.20
C PHE A 270 9.03 9.90 -6.28
N GLY A 271 8.70 8.87 -7.07
CA GLY A 271 9.62 7.80 -7.41
C GLY A 271 10.86 8.33 -8.14
N TRP A 272 10.67 9.17 -9.15
CA TRP A 272 11.77 9.81 -9.88
C TRP A 272 12.58 10.79 -9.01
N LEU A 273 11.90 11.58 -8.15
CA LEU A 273 12.59 12.46 -7.19
C LEU A 273 13.41 11.68 -6.16
N ALA A 274 12.94 10.49 -5.76
CA ALA A 274 13.65 9.63 -4.84
C ALA A 274 14.96 9.07 -5.41
N ASP A 275 15.06 8.97 -6.73
CA ASP A 275 16.27 8.55 -7.43
C ASP A 275 17.27 9.73 -7.65
N ARG A 276 16.87 10.95 -7.28
CA ARG A 276 17.69 12.17 -7.45
C ARG A 276 18.18 12.74 -6.12
N ARG A 277 18.86 13.90 -6.17
CA ARG A 277 19.47 14.58 -5.00
C ARG A 277 18.48 15.05 -3.91
N VAL A 278 17.17 14.96 -4.16
CA VAL A 278 16.12 15.45 -3.25
C VAL A 278 15.76 14.42 -2.14
N ARG A 279 16.41 13.25 -2.15
CA ARG A 279 16.10 12.11 -1.27
C ARG A 279 15.97 12.47 0.22
N ARG A 280 16.86 13.34 0.73
CA ARG A 280 16.82 13.81 2.13
C ARG A 280 15.56 14.57 2.52
N SER A 281 14.95 15.26 1.59
CA SER A 281 13.79 16.14 1.84
C SER A 281 12.46 15.45 1.53
N LEU A 282 12.47 14.28 0.91
CA LEU A 282 11.25 13.60 0.47
C LEU A 282 10.24 13.31 1.59
N PRO A 283 10.64 12.84 2.79
CA PRO A 283 9.69 12.64 3.88
C PRO A 283 8.96 13.93 4.28
N ALA A 284 9.69 15.05 4.33
CA ALA A 284 9.11 16.36 4.60
C ALA A 284 8.16 16.81 3.48
N ILE A 285 8.55 16.63 2.21
CA ILE A 285 7.73 17.02 1.07
C ILE A 285 6.43 16.19 1.03
N VAL A 286 6.48 14.89 1.27
CA VAL A 286 5.26 14.02 1.33
C VAL A 286 4.33 14.49 2.44
N ALA A 287 4.86 14.80 3.62
CA ALA A 287 4.07 15.31 4.73
C ALA A 287 3.46 16.70 4.42
N LEU A 288 4.20 17.59 3.72
CA LEU A 288 3.68 18.88 3.25
C LEU A 288 2.58 18.73 2.20
N VAL A 289 2.70 17.80 1.26
CA VAL A 289 1.64 17.52 0.29
C VAL A 289 0.37 17.07 1.00
N LEU A 290 0.49 16.20 2.00
CA LEU A 290 -0.65 15.77 2.81
C LEU A 290 -1.26 16.96 3.59
N ALA A 291 -0.43 17.80 4.21
CA ALA A 291 -0.89 19.01 4.91
C ALA A 291 -1.64 19.96 3.97
N ALA A 292 -1.10 20.22 2.78
CA ALA A 292 -1.74 21.01 1.73
C ALA A 292 -3.08 20.42 1.31
N THR A 293 -3.13 19.08 1.15
CA THR A 293 -4.37 18.37 0.85
C THR A 293 -5.43 18.59 1.93
N MET A 294 -5.04 18.53 3.21
CA MET A 294 -5.96 18.73 4.34
C MET A 294 -6.43 20.19 4.44
N LEU A 295 -5.54 21.15 4.20
CA LEU A 295 -5.90 22.57 4.13
C LEU A 295 -6.87 22.83 2.97
N LEU A 296 -6.63 22.27 1.79
CA LEU A 296 -7.56 22.36 0.66
C LEU A 296 -8.89 21.69 0.99
N GLY A 297 -8.91 20.52 1.63
CA GLY A 297 -10.13 19.83 2.05
C GLY A 297 -11.00 20.71 2.96
N GLY A 298 -10.38 21.52 3.82
CA GLY A 298 -11.09 22.46 4.70
C GLY A 298 -11.49 23.78 4.05
N THR A 299 -10.79 24.24 3.00
CA THR A 299 -11.00 25.58 2.42
C THR A 299 -11.62 25.56 1.03
N ALA A 300 -11.50 24.48 0.26
CA ALA A 300 -12.00 24.39 -1.12
C ALA A 300 -13.53 24.52 -1.17
N THR A 301 -14.01 25.45 -2.02
CA THR A 301 -15.44 25.73 -2.20
C THR A 301 -15.83 25.82 -3.68
N THR A 302 -14.87 26.08 -4.57
CA THR A 302 -15.09 26.19 -6.00
C THR A 302 -14.64 24.93 -6.73
N PHE A 303 -15.18 24.65 -7.91
CA PHE A 303 -14.79 23.46 -8.70
C PHE A 303 -13.27 23.34 -8.91
N PRO A 304 -12.53 24.40 -9.30
CA PRO A 304 -11.07 24.29 -9.47
C PRO A 304 -10.34 23.94 -8.17
N THR A 305 -10.76 24.49 -7.02
CA THR A 305 -10.12 24.20 -5.72
C THR A 305 -10.44 22.78 -5.23
N ILE A 306 -11.64 22.26 -5.52
CA ILE A 306 -12.02 20.88 -5.21
C ILE A 306 -11.29 19.90 -6.13
N LEU A 307 -11.12 20.24 -7.41
CA LEU A 307 -10.30 19.46 -8.33
C LEU A 307 -8.84 19.38 -7.85
N LEU A 308 -8.29 20.52 -7.39
CA LEU A 308 -6.95 20.58 -6.82
C LEU A 308 -6.83 19.75 -5.52
N TYR A 309 -7.82 19.84 -4.61
CA TYR A 309 -7.91 18.99 -3.43
C TYR A 309 -7.86 17.50 -3.80
N SER A 310 -8.67 17.09 -4.75
CA SER A 310 -8.75 15.69 -5.17
C SER A 310 -7.45 15.21 -5.81
N ALA A 311 -6.85 16.02 -6.69
CA ALA A 311 -5.56 15.71 -7.30
C ALA A 311 -4.44 15.62 -6.25
N THR A 312 -4.37 16.55 -5.29
CA THR A 312 -3.34 16.54 -4.23
C THR A 312 -3.53 15.37 -3.26
N LEU A 313 -4.77 14.96 -2.95
CA LEU A 313 -5.04 13.74 -2.17
C LEU A 313 -4.50 12.50 -2.89
N GLY A 314 -4.72 12.41 -4.19
CA GLY A 314 -4.13 11.36 -5.01
C GLY A 314 -2.60 11.39 -4.95
N ILE A 315 -1.97 12.55 -5.16
CA ILE A 315 -0.52 12.71 -5.11
C ILE A 315 0.03 12.27 -3.73
N ALA A 316 -0.60 12.67 -2.64
CA ALA A 316 -0.19 12.27 -1.29
C ALA A 316 -0.20 10.76 -1.11
N MET A 317 -1.25 10.08 -1.59
CA MET A 317 -1.38 8.63 -1.50
C MET A 317 -0.38 7.89 -2.39
N GLY A 318 -0.21 8.33 -3.64
CA GLY A 318 0.70 7.72 -4.60
C GLY A 318 2.18 7.88 -4.24
N SER A 319 2.55 9.02 -3.64
CA SER A 319 3.94 9.32 -3.27
C SER A 319 4.47 8.42 -2.16
N GLY A 320 3.63 8.04 -1.18
CA GLY A 320 4.06 7.32 0.02
C GLY A 320 4.78 6.01 -0.28
N GLY A 321 4.20 5.18 -1.16
CA GLY A 321 4.79 3.88 -1.52
C GLY A 321 6.10 3.98 -2.28
N ALA A 322 6.22 4.93 -3.21
CA ALA A 322 7.43 5.16 -3.98
C ALA A 322 8.59 5.66 -3.09
N VAL A 323 8.28 6.58 -2.17
CA VAL A 323 9.26 7.14 -1.23
C VAL A 323 9.72 6.10 -0.23
N GLN A 324 8.81 5.33 0.38
CA GLN A 324 9.16 4.23 1.28
C GLN A 324 10.04 3.19 0.60
N GLY A 325 9.63 2.75 -0.58
CA GLY A 325 10.35 1.74 -1.35
C GLY A 325 11.76 2.15 -1.74
N SER A 326 12.03 3.43 -1.92
CA SER A 326 13.36 3.96 -2.21
C SER A 326 14.18 4.22 -0.95
N LEU A 327 13.56 4.79 0.08
CA LEU A 327 14.28 5.21 1.29
C LEU A 327 14.64 4.04 2.20
N LEU A 328 13.76 3.04 2.36
CA LEU A 328 14.04 1.90 3.24
C LEU A 328 15.34 1.16 2.85
N PRO A 329 15.53 0.73 1.58
CA PRO A 329 16.77 0.08 1.19
C PRO A 329 17.99 1.00 1.24
N ALA A 330 17.81 2.30 1.01
CA ALA A 330 18.89 3.28 1.08
C ALA A 330 19.36 3.56 2.52
N LEU A 331 18.45 3.43 3.50
CA LEU A 331 18.74 3.62 4.92
C LEU A 331 19.28 2.35 5.58
N PHE A 332 18.70 1.20 5.26
CA PHE A 332 18.85 -0.03 6.03
C PHE A 332 19.44 -1.20 5.24
N GLY A 333 19.72 -1.00 3.94
CA GLY A 333 20.15 -2.07 3.06
C GLY A 333 18.99 -3.00 2.67
N VAL A 334 19.29 -4.06 1.92
CA VAL A 334 18.28 -4.98 1.38
C VAL A 334 18.20 -6.33 2.10
N GLY A 335 19.16 -6.65 2.97
CA GLY A 335 19.25 -7.97 3.59
C GLY A 335 18.11 -8.30 4.56
N HIS A 336 17.58 -7.30 5.27
CA HIS A 336 16.45 -7.44 6.21
C HIS A 336 15.26 -6.56 5.83
N ILE A 337 15.15 -6.22 4.54
CA ILE A 337 14.18 -5.23 4.06
C ILE A 337 12.73 -5.71 4.21
N GLY A 338 12.48 -7.02 4.13
CA GLY A 338 11.16 -7.61 4.32
C GLY A 338 10.64 -7.39 5.74
N SER A 339 11.46 -7.69 6.76
CA SER A 339 11.09 -7.53 8.17
C SER A 339 10.91 -6.05 8.57
N ILE A 340 11.71 -5.14 8.01
CA ILE A 340 11.60 -3.69 8.22
C ILE A 340 10.34 -3.15 7.53
N SER A 341 10.11 -3.51 6.26
CA SER A 341 8.91 -3.14 5.50
C SER A 341 7.64 -3.68 6.14
N GLY A 342 7.69 -4.92 6.67
CA GLY A 342 6.57 -5.52 7.39
C GLY A 342 6.20 -4.76 8.66
N THR A 343 7.20 -4.23 9.38
CA THR A 343 6.95 -3.40 10.57
C THR A 343 6.31 -2.07 10.18
N LEU A 344 6.79 -1.45 9.11
CA LEU A 344 6.21 -0.22 8.58
C LEU A 344 4.78 -0.45 8.05
N GLY A 345 4.56 -1.60 7.40
CA GLY A 345 3.24 -2.02 6.94
C GLY A 345 2.24 -2.22 8.08
N LEU A 346 2.65 -2.84 9.19
CA LEU A 346 1.85 -2.94 10.41
C LEU A 346 1.41 -1.55 10.89
N ILE A 347 2.36 -0.61 11.02
CA ILE A 347 2.07 0.76 11.45
C ILE A 347 1.07 1.44 10.50
N GLY A 348 1.26 1.29 9.20
CA GLY A 348 0.36 1.84 8.17
C GLY A 348 -1.06 1.26 8.25
N VAL A 349 -1.21 -0.05 8.43
CA VAL A 349 -2.54 -0.69 8.53
C VAL A 349 -3.27 -0.25 9.81
N LEU A 350 -2.58 -0.20 10.96
CA LEU A 350 -3.17 0.27 12.21
C LEU A 350 -3.63 1.74 12.10
N ALA A 351 -2.80 2.59 11.52
CA ALA A 351 -3.13 4.00 11.30
C ALA A 351 -4.32 4.15 10.32
N SER A 352 -4.32 3.42 9.21
CA SER A 352 -5.41 3.42 8.23
C SER A 352 -6.75 2.98 8.86
N ALA A 353 -6.73 1.97 9.73
CA ALA A 353 -7.94 1.48 10.42
C ALA A 353 -8.57 2.56 11.32
N LEU A 354 -7.77 3.46 11.87
CA LEU A 354 -8.23 4.56 12.71
C LEU A 354 -8.71 5.78 11.89
N GLY A 355 -8.40 5.85 10.59
CA GLY A 355 -8.62 7.06 9.78
C GLY A 355 -10.07 7.53 9.75
N ALA A 356 -10.99 6.61 9.42
CA ALA A 356 -12.41 6.94 9.35
C ALA A 356 -12.97 7.38 10.72
N LEU A 357 -12.58 6.68 11.79
CA LEU A 357 -13.00 7.00 13.15
C LEU A 357 -12.49 8.38 13.58
N THR A 358 -11.21 8.69 13.29
CA THR A 358 -10.59 9.96 13.61
C THR A 358 -11.34 11.14 12.98
N PHE A 359 -11.71 11.05 11.70
CA PHE A 359 -12.48 12.08 11.01
C PHE A 359 -13.93 12.17 11.52
N SER A 360 -14.56 11.05 11.85
CA SER A 360 -15.90 11.04 12.42
C SER A 360 -15.93 11.74 13.79
N ILE A 361 -14.98 11.42 14.69
CA ILE A 361 -14.84 12.12 15.97
C ILE A 361 -14.48 13.59 15.74
N GLY A 362 -13.56 13.87 14.81
CA GLY A 362 -13.16 15.22 14.48
C GLY A 362 -14.32 16.09 14.00
N SER A 363 -15.20 15.55 13.14
CA SER A 363 -16.37 16.27 12.66
C SER A 363 -17.35 16.63 13.80
N THR A 364 -17.48 15.75 14.79
CA THR A 364 -18.31 16.01 15.99
C THR A 364 -17.67 17.08 16.89
N VAL A 365 -16.35 17.00 17.12
CA VAL A 365 -15.62 17.92 18.01
C VAL A 365 -15.46 19.31 17.38
N PHE A 366 -15.16 19.39 16.10
CA PHE A 366 -14.89 20.64 15.40
C PHE A 366 -16.09 21.17 14.58
N GLY A 367 -17.25 20.49 14.66
CA GLY A 367 -18.52 20.92 14.08
C GLY A 367 -18.70 20.56 12.60
N SER A 368 -17.65 20.17 11.86
CA SER A 368 -17.76 19.74 10.47
C SER A 368 -16.56 18.91 10.02
N TYR A 369 -16.68 18.14 8.93
CA TYR A 369 -15.55 17.42 8.33
C TYR A 369 -14.49 18.37 7.75
N ARG A 370 -14.90 19.52 7.25
CA ARG A 370 -14.00 20.56 6.74
C ARG A 370 -13.18 21.19 7.86
N SER A 371 -13.79 21.55 8.97
CA SER A 371 -13.09 22.07 10.14
C SER A 371 -12.15 21.02 10.72
N ALA A 372 -12.58 19.77 10.82
CA ALA A 372 -11.71 18.65 11.24
C ALA A 372 -10.48 18.53 10.34
N SER A 373 -10.64 18.64 9.00
CA SER A 373 -9.52 18.61 8.05
C SER A 373 -8.50 19.72 8.32
N LEU A 374 -8.96 20.95 8.63
CA LEU A 374 -8.07 22.08 8.97
C LEU A 374 -7.27 21.81 10.24
N TRP A 375 -7.93 21.41 11.32
CA TRP A 375 -7.27 21.12 12.59
C TRP A 375 -6.27 19.97 12.49
N PHE A 376 -6.65 18.92 11.79
CA PHE A 376 -5.78 17.76 11.60
C PHE A 376 -4.57 18.05 10.69
N ALA A 377 -4.59 19.12 9.88
CA ALA A 377 -3.44 19.54 9.08
C ALA A 377 -2.20 19.90 9.92
N VAL A 378 -2.41 20.24 11.20
CA VAL A 378 -1.31 20.55 12.13
C VAL A 378 -0.35 19.35 12.28
N LEU A 379 -0.88 18.11 12.33
CA LEU A 379 -0.04 16.94 12.54
C LEU A 379 0.93 16.67 11.36
N PRO A 380 0.52 16.61 10.10
CA PRO A 380 1.46 16.47 9.00
C PRO A 380 2.40 17.67 8.85
N LEU A 381 2.02 18.89 9.24
CA LEU A 381 2.93 20.05 9.30
C LEU A 381 4.02 19.85 10.35
N LEU A 382 3.69 19.37 11.54
CA LEU A 382 4.67 19.04 12.57
C LEU A 382 5.61 17.92 12.13
N ILE A 383 5.08 16.89 11.47
CA ILE A 383 5.89 15.79 10.92
C ILE A 383 6.80 16.30 9.79
N ALA A 384 6.32 17.21 8.94
CA ALA A 384 7.14 17.82 7.91
C ALA A 384 8.31 18.63 8.52
N LEU A 385 8.04 19.39 9.57
CA LEU A 385 9.05 20.13 10.31
C LEU A 385 10.08 19.19 10.94
N LEU A 386 9.62 18.13 11.65
CA LEU A 386 10.50 17.12 12.21
C LEU A 386 11.37 16.46 11.12
N ALA A 387 10.77 16.06 10.01
CA ALA A 387 11.51 15.46 8.90
C ALA A 387 12.53 16.43 8.28
N ALA A 388 12.22 17.72 8.22
CA ALA A 388 13.13 18.75 7.74
C ALA A 388 14.30 18.99 8.72
N VAL A 389 14.04 19.08 10.03
CA VAL A 389 15.06 19.24 11.07
C VAL A 389 15.99 18.03 11.11
N PHE A 390 15.43 16.84 11.06
CA PHE A 390 16.18 15.59 11.12
C PHE A 390 16.62 15.05 9.75
N ARG A 391 16.59 15.87 8.70
CA ARG A 391 16.99 15.50 7.33
C ARG A 391 18.41 14.90 7.23
N ARG A 392 19.30 15.20 8.19
CA ARG A 392 20.67 14.67 8.27
C ARG A 392 20.73 13.15 8.45
N TYR A 393 19.69 12.53 8.98
CA TYR A 393 19.60 11.08 9.15
C TYR A 393 19.19 10.34 7.87
N PHE A 394 18.83 11.08 6.82
CA PHE A 394 18.52 10.48 5.51
C PHE A 394 19.73 10.59 4.58
N PRO A 395 20.00 9.56 3.76
CA PRO A 395 21.20 9.50 2.95
C PRO A 395 21.25 10.66 1.95
N ALA A 396 22.43 11.32 1.88
CA ALA A 396 22.74 12.21 0.78
C ALA A 396 22.98 11.38 -0.49
N ASN A 397 22.61 11.93 -1.63
CA ASN A 397 22.93 11.31 -2.92
C ASN A 397 24.35 11.71 -3.34
N ASP A 398 25.35 11.46 -2.47
CA ASP A 398 26.73 11.84 -2.72
C ASP A 398 27.51 10.77 -3.49
N ARG A 399 26.82 9.73 -3.94
CA ARG A 399 27.41 8.65 -4.73
C ARG A 399 26.67 8.55 -6.07
N TYR A 400 27.09 9.43 -6.99
CA TYR A 400 27.08 9.20 -8.47
C TYR A 400 27.51 10.49 -9.17
#